data_024f6b0717f3cd01bc5ba8823f4437bb
#
_entry.id   024f6b0717f3cd01bc5ba8823f4437bb
#
_cell.length_a   1.000
_cell.length_b   1.000
_cell.length_c   1.000
_cell.angle_alpha   90.00
_cell.angle_beta   90.00
_cell.angle_gamma   90.00
#
_symmetry.space_group_name_H-M   'P 1'
#
loop_
_entity.id
_entity.type
_entity.pdbx_description
1 polymer ?
#
loop_
_entity_poly.entity_id
_entity_poly.type
_entity_poly.pdbx_seq_one_letter_code
_entity_poly.pdbx_strand_id
1 'polypeptide(L)'
;MNIAIIGAGPGGLITALRLQQQGFAPTIYETVPELKPLGVGVDIKVYGLKEIEEIGLLEEFRMMSVDAVDSVFYNHFGQEIYAEKCGVHMGYEHEQRFVHRGELQMLFYRTVQKRLGKDAIVLGARVGSYEQDNAGVTLHLEHRDGRSESVRHDAVIAADGINSVVRKQMHPELSEPHYSGITMYRGTTLREPYRDGHTILHIGDPRISSMIVYPIADNFEGSGKTLVNWVVEAERDESVEDWNQLGSVDEILPFYESVDIDFLDVQQLIADAREVYLFPLIRHEPLETWVDGRVVLLGDAAHAMYPRGGNGVCQAFLDARVVAEQLAAHSDPHTAFLAYDEARRVPVNRIVMNMRGEGYEVIRRMVAERTEGRPLADRADIEGVLPLAEADELFSNYHRLVGQPLRAGHDTYSSGFRTWEAEAVPGSAISEAAVLAPAPAEAPRGESAL
;
A
#
# COMPACT_ATOMS: atom_id res chain seq x y z
N MET A 1 26.03 6.84 17.67
CA MET A 1 25.28 7.73 16.75
C MET A 1 23.89 7.96 17.36
N ASN A 2 23.51 9.20 17.56
CA ASN A 2 22.18 9.60 18.02
C ASN A 2 21.29 9.87 16.80
N ILE A 3 20.27 9.05 16.59
CA ILE A 3 19.43 9.07 15.39
C ILE A 3 18.02 9.52 15.76
N ALA A 4 17.47 10.48 15.00
CA ALA A 4 16.07 10.83 15.07
C ALA A 4 15.28 10.15 13.93
N ILE A 5 14.05 9.76 14.24
CA ILE A 5 13.04 9.35 13.26
C ILE A 5 11.86 10.33 13.37
N ILE A 6 11.41 10.88 12.25
CA ILE A 6 10.24 11.74 12.21
C ILE A 6 9.04 10.94 11.75
N GLY A 7 8.03 10.84 12.61
CA GLY A 7 6.79 10.09 12.36
C GLY A 7 6.77 8.69 12.99
N ALA A 8 5.68 8.39 13.72
CA ALA A 8 5.39 7.10 14.33
C ALA A 8 4.34 6.30 13.52
N GLY A 9 4.33 6.45 12.20
CA GLY A 9 3.64 5.56 11.29
C GLY A 9 4.29 4.17 11.25
N PRO A 10 3.69 3.18 10.58
CA PRO A 10 4.26 1.84 10.49
C PRO A 10 5.71 1.81 9.98
N GLY A 11 6.05 2.68 8.99
CA GLY A 11 7.42 2.81 8.46
C GLY A 11 8.41 3.31 9.49
N GLY A 12 8.09 4.39 10.23
CA GLY A 12 8.98 4.94 11.27
C GLY A 12 9.16 3.99 12.45
N LEU A 13 8.09 3.33 12.89
CA LEU A 13 8.14 2.38 14.01
C LEU A 13 8.97 1.13 13.68
N ILE A 14 8.79 0.54 12.49
CA ILE A 14 9.60 -0.62 12.07
C ILE A 14 11.06 -0.20 11.85
N THR A 15 11.33 1.03 11.39
CA THR A 15 12.69 1.58 11.28
C THR A 15 13.37 1.62 12.64
N ALA A 16 12.67 2.06 13.69
CA ALA A 16 13.22 2.05 15.05
C ALA A 16 13.55 0.64 15.55
N LEU A 17 12.70 -0.35 15.24
CA LEU A 17 12.95 -1.76 15.58
C LEU A 17 14.14 -2.34 14.81
N ARG A 18 14.30 -2.01 13.53
CA ARG A 18 15.45 -2.41 12.71
C ARG A 18 16.75 -1.79 13.22
N LEU A 19 16.73 -0.50 13.55
CA LEU A 19 17.87 0.19 14.15
C LEU A 19 18.25 -0.42 15.51
N GLN A 20 17.26 -0.77 16.32
CA GLN A 20 17.48 -1.44 17.60
C GLN A 20 18.20 -2.80 17.44
N GLN A 21 17.85 -3.58 16.41
CA GLN A 21 18.56 -4.82 16.10
C GLN A 21 20.03 -4.60 15.73
N GLN A 22 20.35 -3.43 15.15
CA GLN A 22 21.73 -3.01 14.81
C GLN A 22 22.44 -2.31 15.98
N GLY A 23 21.84 -2.26 17.18
CA GLY A 23 22.46 -1.69 18.37
C GLY A 23 22.27 -0.18 18.53
N PHE A 24 21.43 0.47 17.71
CA PHE A 24 21.08 1.88 17.86
C PHE A 24 19.86 2.06 18.79
N ALA A 25 19.77 3.22 19.41
CA ALA A 25 18.62 3.64 20.22
C ALA A 25 18.07 4.96 19.67
N PRO A 26 17.25 4.94 18.61
CA PRO A 26 16.70 6.14 18.00
C PRO A 26 15.63 6.78 18.86
N THR A 27 15.42 8.11 18.68
CA THR A 27 14.28 8.85 19.21
C THR A 27 13.28 9.12 18.10
N ILE A 28 12.00 8.80 18.31
CA ILE A 28 10.91 9.05 17.36
C ILE A 28 10.14 10.28 17.79
N TYR A 29 9.92 11.24 16.89
CA TYR A 29 9.09 12.41 17.09
C TYR A 29 7.77 12.26 16.32
N GLU A 30 6.65 12.36 17.04
CA GLU A 30 5.31 12.16 16.48
C GLU A 30 4.40 13.35 16.79
N THR A 31 3.70 13.84 15.78
CA THR A 31 2.83 15.01 15.87
C THR A 31 1.62 14.78 16.76
N VAL A 32 1.01 13.58 16.71
CA VAL A 32 -0.18 13.30 17.52
C VAL A 32 0.17 13.08 18.99
N PRO A 33 -0.66 13.57 19.92
CA PRO A 33 -0.42 13.41 21.36
C PRO A 33 -0.72 11.99 21.86
N GLU A 34 -1.45 11.21 21.08
CA GLU A 34 -1.82 9.83 21.40
C GLU A 34 -2.00 9.04 20.09
N LEU A 35 -1.36 7.89 20.01
CA LEU A 35 -1.60 6.94 18.91
C LEU A 35 -2.82 6.09 19.24
N LYS A 36 -3.74 6.01 18.28
CA LYS A 36 -4.96 5.18 18.34
C LYS A 36 -5.00 4.24 17.15
N PRO A 37 -5.64 3.06 17.28
CA PRO A 37 -5.79 2.12 16.19
C PRO A 37 -6.83 2.62 15.17
N LEU A 38 -6.50 3.73 14.49
CA LEU A 38 -7.34 4.33 13.47
C LEU A 38 -7.01 3.77 12.08
N GLY A 39 -7.99 3.76 11.23
CA GLY A 39 -7.84 3.44 9.83
C GLY A 39 -8.64 2.21 9.41
N VAL A 40 -8.28 1.70 8.28
CA VAL A 40 -8.93 0.63 7.53
C VAL A 40 -7.94 -0.50 7.27
N GLY A 41 -8.28 -1.45 6.42
CA GLY A 41 -7.44 -2.57 6.10
C GLY A 41 -6.15 -2.19 5.35
N VAL A 42 -5.14 -3.03 5.51
CA VAL A 42 -3.93 -3.05 4.70
C VAL A 42 -3.55 -4.50 4.37
N ASP A 43 -3.01 -4.68 3.17
CA ASP A 43 -2.52 -5.94 2.66
C ASP A 43 -1.00 -6.00 2.85
N ILE A 44 -0.53 -6.99 3.61
CA ILE A 44 0.88 -7.25 3.86
C ILE A 44 1.34 -8.38 2.94
N LYS A 45 2.07 -7.98 1.91
CA LYS A 45 2.65 -8.90 0.92
C LYS A 45 3.73 -9.79 1.52
N VAL A 46 4.05 -10.89 0.85
CA VAL A 46 5.03 -11.88 1.29
C VAL A 46 6.37 -11.26 1.71
N TYR A 47 6.87 -10.27 0.96
CA TYR A 47 8.13 -9.61 1.29
C TYR A 47 8.01 -8.64 2.49
N GLY A 48 6.82 -8.08 2.72
CA GLY A 48 6.55 -7.29 3.93
C GLY A 48 6.40 -8.17 5.17
N LEU A 49 5.82 -9.36 5.04
CA LEU A 49 5.70 -10.32 6.14
C LEU A 49 7.07 -10.83 6.59
N LYS A 50 7.98 -11.07 5.64
CA LYS A 50 9.39 -11.38 5.96
C LYS A 50 10.03 -10.33 6.86
N GLU A 51 9.79 -9.04 6.59
CA GLU A 51 10.34 -7.96 7.43
C GLU A 51 9.74 -7.98 8.86
N ILE A 52 8.46 -8.38 9.01
CA ILE A 52 7.80 -8.57 10.32
C ILE A 52 8.40 -9.77 11.06
N GLU A 53 8.67 -10.87 10.36
CA GLU A 53 9.33 -12.06 10.93
C GLU A 53 10.74 -11.73 11.44
N GLU A 54 11.53 -11.04 10.64
CA GLU A 54 12.91 -10.71 10.98
C GLU A 54 13.05 -9.77 12.18
N ILE A 55 12.01 -8.97 12.49
CA ILE A 55 11.96 -8.21 13.74
C ILE A 55 11.37 -9.03 14.91
N GLY A 56 11.05 -10.32 14.67
CA GLY A 56 10.56 -11.27 15.69
C GLY A 56 9.12 -10.99 16.15
N LEU A 57 8.23 -10.57 15.24
CA LEU A 57 6.82 -10.27 15.53
C LEU A 57 5.84 -11.11 14.71
N LEU A 58 6.30 -12.17 14.04
CA LEU A 58 5.46 -12.96 13.15
C LEU A 58 4.25 -13.59 13.87
N GLU A 59 4.46 -14.19 15.03
CA GLU A 59 3.39 -14.87 15.75
C GLU A 59 2.35 -13.89 16.31
N GLU A 60 2.79 -12.77 16.89
CA GLU A 60 1.87 -11.72 17.36
C GLU A 60 1.08 -11.13 16.19
N PHE A 61 1.72 -10.98 15.03
CA PHE A 61 1.08 -10.46 13.83
C PHE A 61 0.06 -11.46 13.26
N ARG A 62 0.38 -12.77 13.23
CA ARG A 62 -0.55 -13.82 12.79
C ARG A 62 -1.84 -13.85 13.61
N MET A 63 -1.75 -13.63 14.93
CA MET A 63 -2.92 -13.62 15.81
C MET A 63 -3.91 -12.49 15.55
N MET A 64 -3.49 -11.41 14.89
CA MET A 64 -4.30 -10.23 14.65
C MET A 64 -4.61 -9.98 13.18
N SER A 65 -4.22 -10.88 12.29
CA SER A 65 -4.33 -10.73 10.83
C SER A 65 -4.95 -11.96 10.21
N VAL A 66 -5.52 -11.80 9.02
CA VAL A 66 -6.17 -12.88 8.26
C VAL A 66 -5.24 -13.35 7.15
N ASP A 67 -5.06 -14.65 7.01
CA ASP A 67 -4.31 -15.25 5.90
C ASP A 67 -5.02 -14.99 4.56
N ALA A 68 -4.30 -14.59 3.54
CA ALA A 68 -4.82 -14.40 2.20
C ALA A 68 -4.59 -15.68 1.38
N VAL A 69 -5.67 -16.35 0.98
CA VAL A 69 -5.60 -17.59 0.21
C VAL A 69 -5.82 -17.32 -1.27
N ASP A 70 -6.84 -16.56 -1.60
CA ASP A 70 -7.27 -16.31 -2.98
C ASP A 70 -7.43 -14.80 -3.28
N SER A 71 -7.08 -14.42 -4.50
CA SER A 71 -7.33 -13.12 -5.10
C SER A 71 -8.22 -13.32 -6.33
N VAL A 72 -9.45 -12.79 -6.31
CA VAL A 72 -10.45 -13.08 -7.32
C VAL A 72 -10.96 -11.78 -7.95
N PHE A 73 -11.04 -11.79 -9.27
CA PHE A 73 -11.40 -10.61 -10.07
C PHE A 73 -12.75 -10.80 -10.74
N TYR A 74 -13.62 -9.81 -10.57
CA TYR A 74 -14.97 -9.75 -11.11
C TYR A 74 -15.12 -8.54 -12.02
N ASN A 75 -15.85 -8.69 -13.12
CA ASN A 75 -16.25 -7.55 -13.93
C ASN A 75 -17.37 -6.74 -13.27
N HIS A 76 -17.90 -5.73 -13.97
CA HIS A 76 -18.96 -4.85 -13.48
C HIS A 76 -20.31 -5.57 -13.25
N PHE A 77 -20.49 -6.78 -13.76
CA PHE A 77 -21.70 -7.58 -13.58
C PHE A 77 -21.57 -8.64 -12.48
N GLY A 78 -20.45 -8.70 -11.77
CA GLY A 78 -20.21 -9.75 -10.77
C GLY A 78 -19.76 -11.09 -11.37
N GLN A 79 -19.38 -11.11 -12.64
CA GLN A 79 -18.89 -12.33 -13.30
C GLN A 79 -17.38 -12.49 -13.05
N GLU A 80 -16.97 -13.66 -12.58
CA GLU A 80 -15.56 -13.97 -12.35
C GLU A 80 -14.79 -14.02 -13.66
N ILE A 81 -13.72 -13.22 -13.75
CA ILE A 81 -12.87 -13.14 -14.95
C ILE A 81 -11.49 -13.76 -14.75
N TYR A 82 -10.97 -13.75 -13.51
CA TYR A 82 -9.67 -14.31 -13.17
C TYR A 82 -9.56 -14.59 -11.67
N ALA A 83 -8.73 -15.55 -11.31
CA ALA A 83 -8.39 -15.82 -9.92
C ALA A 83 -6.95 -16.33 -9.80
N GLU A 84 -6.26 -15.93 -8.76
CA GLU A 84 -4.93 -16.45 -8.40
C GLU A 84 -4.84 -16.78 -6.90
N LYS A 85 -3.90 -17.63 -6.55
CA LYS A 85 -3.56 -17.89 -5.14
C LYS A 85 -2.70 -16.74 -4.58
N CYS A 86 -2.66 -16.64 -3.26
CA CYS A 86 -1.84 -15.66 -2.55
C CYS A 86 -0.76 -16.35 -1.69
N GLY A 87 0.34 -15.66 -1.44
CA GLY A 87 1.33 -16.05 -0.44
C GLY A 87 1.84 -17.48 -0.59
N VAL A 88 1.86 -18.22 0.50
CA VAL A 88 2.28 -19.64 0.54
C VAL A 88 1.44 -20.54 -0.37
N HIS A 89 0.19 -20.18 -0.60
CA HIS A 89 -0.72 -20.93 -1.48
C HIS A 89 -0.35 -20.78 -2.96
N MET A 90 0.43 -19.74 -3.32
CA MET A 90 1.05 -19.55 -4.63
C MET A 90 2.49 -20.12 -4.68
N GLY A 91 2.97 -20.73 -3.60
CA GLY A 91 4.31 -21.30 -3.50
C GLY A 91 5.41 -20.35 -3.03
N TYR A 92 5.07 -19.19 -2.49
CA TYR A 92 6.03 -18.33 -1.80
C TYR A 92 6.43 -18.92 -0.44
N GLU A 93 7.51 -18.42 0.12
CA GLU A 93 8.00 -18.86 1.44
C GLU A 93 7.13 -18.34 2.59
N HIS A 94 6.55 -17.13 2.42
CA HIS A 94 5.74 -16.49 3.44
C HIS A 94 4.29 -16.33 2.98
N GLU A 95 3.38 -16.20 3.95
CA GLU A 95 1.98 -15.87 3.69
C GLU A 95 1.88 -14.41 3.17
N GLN A 96 0.77 -14.11 2.51
CA GLN A 96 0.23 -12.76 2.37
C GLN A 96 -0.89 -12.62 3.39
N ARG A 97 -0.98 -11.48 4.08
CA ARG A 97 -1.96 -11.34 5.16
C ARG A 97 -2.64 -9.99 5.16
N PHE A 98 -3.91 -9.99 5.50
CA PHE A 98 -4.71 -8.77 5.66
C PHE A 98 -4.79 -8.40 7.13
N VAL A 99 -4.71 -7.11 7.45
CA VAL A 99 -4.74 -6.64 8.82
C VAL A 99 -5.37 -5.26 8.93
N HIS A 100 -5.96 -4.94 10.08
CA HIS A 100 -6.34 -3.58 10.41
C HIS A 100 -5.07 -2.72 10.59
N ARG A 101 -4.90 -1.66 9.78
CA ARG A 101 -3.69 -0.82 9.73
C ARG A 101 -3.33 -0.21 11.10
N GLY A 102 -4.36 0.24 11.83
CA GLY A 102 -4.16 0.82 13.16
C GLY A 102 -3.64 -0.20 14.18
N GLU A 103 -4.11 -1.44 14.13
CA GLU A 103 -3.63 -2.50 15.03
C GLU A 103 -2.18 -2.89 14.69
N LEU A 104 -1.81 -2.95 13.42
CA LEU A 104 -0.41 -3.15 13.01
C LEU A 104 0.49 -2.03 13.57
N GLN A 105 0.07 -0.77 13.47
CA GLN A 105 0.80 0.37 14.04
C GLN A 105 0.92 0.22 15.56
N MET A 106 -0.14 -0.18 16.26
CA MET A 106 -0.13 -0.38 17.71
C MET A 106 0.75 -1.57 18.14
N LEU A 107 0.84 -2.64 17.36
CA LEU A 107 1.78 -3.73 17.59
C LEU A 107 3.23 -3.21 17.58
N PHE A 108 3.60 -2.47 16.54
CA PHE A 108 4.96 -1.88 16.45
C PHE A 108 5.21 -0.85 17.56
N TYR A 109 4.25 0.02 17.85
CA TYR A 109 4.34 1.00 18.90
C TYR A 109 4.61 0.39 20.29
N ARG A 110 3.81 -0.60 20.67
CA ARG A 110 4.00 -1.33 21.94
C ARG A 110 5.36 -2.04 21.98
N THR A 111 5.81 -2.57 20.84
CA THR A 111 7.10 -3.26 20.74
C THR A 111 8.27 -2.28 20.86
N VAL A 112 8.20 -1.10 20.25
CA VAL A 112 9.19 -0.04 20.42
C VAL A 112 9.28 0.36 21.89
N GLN A 113 8.15 0.62 22.55
CA GLN A 113 8.14 0.95 23.98
C GLN A 113 8.72 -0.16 24.86
N LYS A 114 8.46 -1.42 24.53
CA LYS A 114 8.97 -2.58 25.26
C LYS A 114 10.48 -2.74 25.11
N ARG A 115 11.03 -2.52 23.89
CA ARG A 115 12.44 -2.81 23.57
C ARG A 115 13.36 -1.59 23.79
N LEU A 116 12.86 -0.38 23.53
CA LEU A 116 13.64 0.86 23.60
C LEU A 116 13.25 1.78 24.77
N GLY A 117 12.16 1.47 25.46
CA GLY A 117 11.61 2.31 26.53
C GLY A 117 10.54 3.28 26.04
N LYS A 118 9.74 3.80 26.98
CA LYS A 118 8.64 4.73 26.65
C LYS A 118 9.14 6.06 26.12
N ASP A 119 10.30 6.51 26.60
CA ASP A 119 10.90 7.80 26.23
C ASP A 119 11.51 7.78 24.80
N ALA A 120 11.58 6.62 24.16
CA ALA A 120 12.01 6.52 22.76
C ALA A 120 11.02 7.17 21.78
N ILE A 121 9.78 7.43 22.21
CA ILE A 121 8.74 8.04 21.35
C ILE A 121 8.22 9.30 22.05
N VAL A 122 8.47 10.46 21.45
CA VAL A 122 8.02 11.78 21.90
C VAL A 122 6.75 12.13 21.14
N LEU A 123 5.61 11.95 21.80
CA LEU A 123 4.30 12.28 21.24
C LEU A 123 3.97 13.76 21.40
N GLY A 124 3.14 14.33 20.51
CA GLY A 124 2.75 15.73 20.53
C GLY A 124 3.88 16.70 20.14
N ALA A 125 4.93 16.19 19.49
CA ALA A 125 6.09 16.93 19.02
C ALA A 125 6.11 16.95 17.49
N ARG A 126 5.62 18.04 16.89
CA ARG A 126 5.63 18.25 15.45
C ARG A 126 6.98 18.80 15.01
N VAL A 127 7.64 18.15 14.07
CA VAL A 127 8.80 18.71 13.40
C VAL A 127 8.33 19.74 12.37
N GLY A 128 8.76 20.99 12.52
CA GLY A 128 8.42 22.07 11.60
C GLY A 128 9.48 22.29 10.52
N SER A 129 10.75 22.09 10.85
CA SER A 129 11.89 22.23 9.93
C SER A 129 13.14 21.58 10.51
N TYR A 130 14.20 21.53 9.71
CA TYR A 130 15.53 21.13 10.16
C TYR A 130 16.62 22.06 9.62
N GLU A 131 17.73 22.10 10.34
CA GLU A 131 18.99 22.72 9.93
C GLU A 131 20.11 21.68 10.13
N GLN A 132 21.15 21.73 9.31
CA GLN A 132 22.29 20.82 9.47
C GLN A 132 23.63 21.50 9.25
N ASP A 133 24.68 20.92 9.86
CA ASP A 133 26.06 21.24 9.63
C ASP A 133 26.90 19.94 9.54
N ASN A 134 28.23 20.08 9.47
CA ASN A 134 29.13 18.92 9.36
C ASN A 134 29.06 17.97 10.58
N ALA A 135 28.54 18.42 11.72
CA ALA A 135 28.52 17.69 12.99
C ALA A 135 27.15 17.06 13.32
N GLY A 136 26.07 17.49 12.66
CA GLY A 136 24.73 16.92 12.93
C GLY A 136 23.60 17.74 12.36
N VAL A 137 22.39 17.36 12.77
CA VAL A 137 21.12 17.95 12.35
C VAL A 137 20.39 18.50 13.57
N THR A 138 19.88 19.71 13.48
CA THR A 138 18.99 20.32 14.47
C THR A 138 17.55 20.27 13.96
N LEU A 139 16.65 19.60 14.68
CA LEU A 139 15.22 19.61 14.43
C LEU A 139 14.55 20.72 15.23
N HIS A 140 13.66 21.48 14.59
CA HIS A 140 12.82 22.48 15.24
C HIS A 140 11.44 21.89 15.50
N LEU A 141 11.12 21.69 16.76
CA LEU A 141 9.90 21.06 17.23
C LEU A 141 8.88 22.10 17.69
N GLU A 142 7.63 21.86 17.35
CA GLU A 142 6.47 22.59 17.84
C GLU A 142 5.62 21.65 18.70
N HIS A 143 5.45 21.97 19.97
CA HIS A 143 4.59 21.21 20.86
C HIS A 143 3.15 21.74 20.84
N ARG A 144 2.19 20.88 21.11
CA ARG A 144 0.77 21.24 21.11
C ARG A 144 0.42 22.35 22.14
N ASP A 145 1.21 22.51 23.19
CA ASP A 145 1.08 23.57 24.20
C ASP A 145 1.64 24.91 23.74
N GLY A 146 2.11 25.01 22.48
CA GLY A 146 2.70 26.22 21.91
C GLY A 146 4.20 26.41 22.22
N ARG A 147 4.82 25.50 22.95
CA ARG A 147 6.25 25.50 23.22
C ARG A 147 7.03 25.11 21.97
N SER A 148 8.06 25.84 21.62
CA SER A 148 9.05 25.47 20.59
C SER A 148 10.32 24.96 21.26
N GLU A 149 10.94 23.96 20.65
CA GLU A 149 12.15 23.30 21.12
C GLU A 149 13.07 22.99 19.93
N SER A 150 14.38 23.06 20.16
CA SER A 150 15.37 22.62 19.18
C SER A 150 16.17 21.47 19.76
N VAL A 151 16.22 20.35 19.02
CA VAL A 151 16.92 19.13 19.44
C VAL A 151 17.96 18.74 18.39
N ARG A 152 19.11 18.23 18.85
CA ARG A 152 20.21 17.90 17.95
C ARG A 152 20.47 16.41 17.89
N HIS A 153 20.70 15.92 16.67
CA HIS A 153 20.98 14.53 16.37
C HIS A 153 22.16 14.41 15.39
N ASP A 154 22.78 13.23 15.32
CA ASP A 154 23.85 12.94 14.36
C ASP A 154 23.28 12.67 12.94
N ALA A 155 22.06 12.11 12.89
CA ALA A 155 21.38 11.71 11.66
C ALA A 155 19.84 11.75 11.86
N VAL A 156 19.09 11.98 10.77
CA VAL A 156 17.63 12.06 10.76
C VAL A 156 17.04 11.19 9.64
N ILE A 157 16.06 10.38 9.99
CA ILE A 157 15.26 9.59 9.04
C ILE A 157 13.83 10.15 9.06
N ALA A 158 13.40 10.73 7.95
CA ALA A 158 12.07 11.31 7.79
C ALA A 158 11.10 10.26 7.25
N ALA A 159 10.24 9.74 8.14
CA ALA A 159 9.14 8.83 7.86
C ALA A 159 7.79 9.51 8.15
N ASP A 160 7.70 10.82 7.88
CA ASP A 160 6.60 11.73 8.20
C ASP A 160 5.46 11.71 7.15
N GLY A 161 5.48 10.70 6.27
CA GLY A 161 4.37 10.35 5.40
C GLY A 161 4.22 11.25 4.18
N ILE A 162 3.07 11.13 3.52
CA ILE A 162 2.81 11.77 2.23
C ILE A 162 2.82 13.31 2.30
N ASN A 163 2.51 13.89 3.46
CA ASN A 163 2.55 15.34 3.70
C ASN A 163 3.87 15.79 4.33
N SER A 164 4.96 15.08 4.06
CA SER A 164 6.28 15.29 4.66
C SER A 164 6.77 16.74 4.60
N VAL A 165 7.01 17.32 5.76
CA VAL A 165 7.64 18.66 5.87
C VAL A 165 9.11 18.60 5.47
N VAL A 166 9.77 17.46 5.71
CA VAL A 166 11.17 17.25 5.33
C VAL A 166 11.30 17.18 3.81
N ARG A 167 10.43 16.42 3.11
CA ARG A 167 10.37 16.41 1.64
C ARG A 167 10.13 17.80 1.10
N LYS A 168 9.20 18.54 1.68
CA LYS A 168 8.90 19.91 1.25
C LYS A 168 10.10 20.85 1.39
N GLN A 169 10.90 20.67 2.41
CA GLN A 169 12.12 21.44 2.62
C GLN A 169 13.24 21.03 1.65
N MET A 170 13.44 19.72 1.40
CA MET A 170 14.45 19.21 0.47
C MET A 170 14.13 19.52 -0.99
N HIS A 171 12.87 19.36 -1.38
CA HIS A 171 12.41 19.41 -2.77
C HIS A 171 11.15 20.27 -2.90
N PRO A 172 11.22 21.58 -2.68
CA PRO A 172 10.05 22.46 -2.64
C PRO A 172 9.26 22.43 -3.96
N GLU A 173 9.93 22.25 -5.08
CA GLU A 173 9.33 22.19 -6.42
C GLU A 173 8.58 20.87 -6.72
N LEU A 174 8.84 19.81 -5.95
CA LEU A 174 8.23 18.47 -6.09
C LEU A 174 7.48 18.04 -4.82
N SER A 175 7.10 19.00 -3.97
CA SER A 175 6.49 18.73 -2.67
C SER A 175 4.99 18.51 -2.73
N GLU A 176 4.31 19.07 -3.72
CA GLU A 176 2.87 18.96 -3.84
C GLU A 176 2.47 17.59 -4.44
N PRO A 177 1.54 16.87 -3.80
CA PRO A 177 1.08 15.60 -4.33
C PRO A 177 0.20 15.79 -5.56
N HIS A 178 0.32 14.89 -6.50
CA HIS A 178 -0.55 14.84 -7.67
C HIS A 178 -1.84 14.10 -7.36
N TYR A 179 -2.98 14.76 -7.48
CA TYR A 179 -4.31 14.15 -7.38
C TYR A 179 -4.73 13.56 -8.74
N SER A 180 -5.22 12.34 -8.74
CA SER A 180 -5.60 11.62 -9.97
C SER A 180 -6.99 11.98 -10.53
N GLY A 181 -7.79 12.76 -9.81
CA GLY A 181 -9.22 12.93 -10.10
C GLY A 181 -10.09 11.82 -9.49
N ILE A 182 -9.50 10.92 -8.70
CA ILE A 182 -10.20 9.79 -8.06
C ILE A 182 -10.15 9.95 -6.55
N THR A 183 -11.29 9.72 -5.90
CA THR A 183 -11.39 9.62 -4.44
C THR A 183 -11.72 8.19 -4.06
N MET A 184 -11.03 7.69 -3.05
CA MET A 184 -11.31 6.40 -2.42
C MET A 184 -12.30 6.58 -1.27
N TYR A 185 -13.41 5.88 -1.33
CA TYR A 185 -14.35 5.67 -0.23
C TYR A 185 -13.92 4.40 0.49
N ARG A 186 -13.54 4.52 1.74
CA ARG A 186 -13.00 3.39 2.52
C ARG A 186 -13.86 3.14 3.74
N GLY A 187 -14.37 1.93 3.85
CA GLY A 187 -15.22 1.53 4.96
C GLY A 187 -14.89 0.15 5.49
N THR A 188 -15.48 -0.15 6.64
CA THR A 188 -15.45 -1.49 7.24
C THR A 188 -16.86 -1.91 7.61
N THR A 189 -17.15 -3.20 7.39
CA THR A 189 -18.46 -3.78 7.69
C THR A 189 -18.29 -5.09 8.47
N LEU A 190 -19.02 -5.23 9.56
CA LEU A 190 -19.01 -6.44 10.38
C LEU A 190 -20.08 -7.40 9.86
N ARG A 191 -19.68 -8.59 9.38
CA ARG A 191 -20.58 -9.56 8.78
C ARG A 191 -20.13 -11.00 8.99
N GLU A 192 -20.98 -11.96 8.63
CA GLU A 192 -20.56 -13.35 8.48
C GLU A 192 -19.48 -13.46 7.40
N PRO A 193 -18.48 -14.35 7.56
CA PRO A 193 -17.44 -14.56 6.54
C PRO A 193 -18.09 -14.93 5.20
N TYR A 194 -17.58 -14.36 4.11
CA TYR A 194 -17.94 -14.80 2.76
C TYR A 194 -16.92 -15.85 2.28
N ARG A 195 -17.35 -16.78 1.46
CA ARG A 195 -16.55 -17.92 1.00
C ARG A 195 -15.88 -18.63 2.19
N ASP A 196 -14.57 -18.74 2.15
CA ASP A 196 -13.73 -19.33 3.20
C ASP A 196 -13.24 -18.32 4.25
N GLY A 197 -13.57 -17.03 4.09
CA GLY A 197 -13.08 -15.95 4.97
C GLY A 197 -11.64 -15.48 4.66
N HIS A 198 -11.02 -15.94 3.57
CA HIS A 198 -9.62 -15.74 3.24
C HIS A 198 -9.39 -15.14 1.84
N THR A 199 -10.43 -14.66 1.20
CA THR A 199 -10.40 -14.20 -0.20
C THR A 199 -10.42 -12.69 -0.30
N ILE A 200 -9.53 -12.11 -1.15
CA ILE A 200 -9.67 -10.73 -1.62
C ILE A 200 -10.44 -10.71 -2.95
N LEU A 201 -11.38 -9.79 -3.05
CA LEU A 201 -12.20 -9.59 -4.24
C LEU A 201 -11.84 -8.25 -4.88
N HIS A 202 -11.66 -8.26 -6.20
CA HIS A 202 -11.51 -7.09 -7.04
C HIS A 202 -12.70 -6.99 -7.96
N ILE A 203 -13.58 -5.99 -7.79
CA ILE A 203 -14.89 -5.91 -8.43
C ILE A 203 -15.00 -4.63 -9.25
N GLY A 204 -15.70 -4.69 -10.38
CA GLY A 204 -16.12 -3.53 -11.15
C GLY A 204 -15.32 -3.28 -12.42
N ASP A 205 -15.65 -2.18 -13.07
CA ASP A 205 -14.97 -1.62 -14.24
C ASP A 205 -14.16 -0.38 -13.82
N PRO A 206 -12.82 -0.40 -13.88
CA PRO A 206 -12.00 0.73 -13.46
C PRO A 206 -12.27 2.05 -14.20
N ARG A 207 -12.97 2.00 -15.33
CA ARG A 207 -13.40 3.20 -16.08
C ARG A 207 -14.65 3.87 -15.48
N ILE A 208 -15.35 3.17 -14.59
CA ILE A 208 -16.58 3.64 -13.92
C ILE A 208 -16.31 3.73 -12.43
N SER A 209 -16.03 2.59 -11.81
CA SER A 209 -15.70 2.45 -10.39
C SER A 209 -14.99 1.13 -10.15
N SER A 210 -14.05 1.13 -9.22
CA SER A 210 -13.27 -0.04 -8.83
C SER A 210 -13.46 -0.31 -7.35
N MET A 211 -13.74 -1.55 -6.98
CA MET A 211 -13.89 -1.96 -5.59
C MET A 211 -12.94 -3.08 -5.23
N ILE A 212 -12.38 -3.01 -4.03
CA ILE A 212 -11.59 -4.08 -3.41
C ILE A 212 -12.23 -4.41 -2.08
N VAL A 213 -12.41 -5.72 -1.80
CA VAL A 213 -13.04 -6.23 -0.57
C VAL A 213 -12.17 -7.34 0.01
N TYR A 214 -11.83 -7.27 1.29
CA TYR A 214 -11.05 -8.32 1.97
C TYR A 214 -11.29 -8.32 3.49
N PRO A 215 -11.22 -9.50 4.14
CA PRO A 215 -11.32 -9.60 5.59
C PRO A 215 -10.07 -9.04 6.26
N ILE A 216 -10.20 -8.37 7.41
CA ILE A 216 -9.07 -7.80 8.16
C ILE A 216 -8.99 -8.25 9.62
N ALA A 217 -10.02 -8.88 10.12
CA ALA A 217 -10.02 -9.51 11.44
C ALA A 217 -11.13 -10.56 11.51
N ASP A 218 -10.78 -11.77 11.91
CA ASP A 218 -11.73 -12.85 12.18
C ASP A 218 -12.23 -12.77 13.61
N ASN A 219 -13.46 -13.25 13.85
CA ASN A 219 -14.08 -13.23 15.16
C ASN A 219 -13.90 -11.88 15.88
N PHE A 220 -14.13 -10.79 15.16
CA PHE A 220 -13.89 -9.43 15.63
C PHE A 220 -14.58 -9.17 16.97
N GLU A 221 -13.81 -8.78 17.98
CA GLU A 221 -14.30 -8.53 19.35
C GLU A 221 -15.10 -9.71 19.96
N GLY A 222 -14.84 -10.94 19.53
CA GLY A 222 -15.54 -12.13 20.02
C GLY A 222 -16.99 -12.30 19.50
N SER A 223 -17.36 -11.55 18.46
CA SER A 223 -18.71 -11.54 17.88
C SER A 223 -19.02 -12.78 17.03
N GLY A 224 -18.03 -13.61 16.69
CA GLY A 224 -18.12 -14.68 15.71
C GLY A 224 -18.16 -14.19 14.25
N LYS A 225 -18.14 -12.87 14.03
CA LYS A 225 -18.18 -12.24 12.71
C LYS A 225 -16.81 -11.74 12.27
N THR A 226 -16.65 -11.60 10.97
CA THR A 226 -15.44 -11.03 10.34
C THR A 226 -15.62 -9.54 10.11
N LEU A 227 -14.60 -8.77 10.44
CA LEU A 227 -14.50 -7.37 10.02
C LEU A 227 -13.95 -7.33 8.58
N VAL A 228 -14.79 -6.89 7.66
CA VAL A 228 -14.46 -6.79 6.23
C VAL A 228 -14.13 -5.34 5.89
N ASN A 229 -12.96 -5.13 5.32
CA ASN A 229 -12.56 -3.86 4.73
C ASN A 229 -12.99 -3.81 3.28
N TRP A 230 -13.45 -2.64 2.85
CA TRP A 230 -13.70 -2.37 1.45
C TRP A 230 -13.22 -0.97 1.05
N VAL A 231 -12.83 -0.83 -0.20
CA VAL A 231 -12.38 0.41 -0.82
C VAL A 231 -13.08 0.55 -2.16
N VAL A 232 -13.76 1.67 -2.38
CA VAL A 232 -14.37 2.04 -3.67
C VAL A 232 -13.64 3.24 -4.23
N GLU A 233 -13.14 3.13 -5.46
CA GLU A 233 -12.59 4.25 -6.22
C GLU A 233 -13.67 4.85 -7.11
N ALA A 234 -13.89 6.15 -7.02
CA ALA A 234 -14.82 6.89 -7.86
C ALA A 234 -14.21 8.24 -8.29
N GLU A 235 -14.55 8.68 -9.50
CA GLU A 235 -14.14 10.01 -9.98
C GLU A 235 -14.77 11.11 -9.12
N ARG A 236 -13.97 12.13 -8.83
CA ARG A 236 -14.40 13.32 -8.11
C ARG A 236 -13.58 14.51 -8.55
N ASP A 237 -14.24 15.61 -8.93
CA ASP A 237 -13.57 16.79 -9.47
C ASP A 237 -12.68 17.50 -8.44
N GLU A 238 -13.07 17.46 -7.16
CA GLU A 238 -12.34 18.12 -6.08
C GLU A 238 -11.59 17.12 -5.20
N SER A 239 -10.33 17.40 -4.92
CA SER A 239 -9.53 16.66 -3.96
C SER A 239 -10.04 16.89 -2.54
N VAL A 240 -10.01 15.84 -1.73
CA VAL A 240 -10.32 15.90 -0.29
C VAL A 240 -9.09 16.37 0.45
N GLU A 241 -9.18 17.51 1.14
CA GLU A 241 -8.08 18.04 1.95
C GLU A 241 -8.02 17.42 3.36
N ASP A 242 -9.19 17.19 3.97
CA ASP A 242 -9.29 16.58 5.30
C ASP A 242 -9.52 15.06 5.18
N TRP A 243 -8.51 14.29 5.55
CA TRP A 243 -8.53 12.82 5.52
C TRP A 243 -9.44 12.19 6.59
N ASN A 244 -10.03 12.98 7.47
CA ASN A 244 -11.08 12.56 8.38
C ASN A 244 -12.49 12.89 7.84
N GLN A 245 -12.58 13.39 6.61
CA GLN A 245 -13.86 13.69 6.00
C GLN A 245 -14.66 12.40 5.79
N LEU A 246 -15.90 12.41 6.23
CA LEU A 246 -16.85 11.32 6.00
C LEU A 246 -17.52 11.50 4.62
N GLY A 247 -17.65 10.38 3.89
CA GLY A 247 -18.39 10.27 2.65
C GLY A 247 -19.79 9.68 2.86
N SER A 248 -20.66 9.84 1.87
CA SER A 248 -21.96 9.17 1.83
C SER A 248 -21.88 7.89 1.01
N VAL A 249 -22.47 6.82 1.52
CA VAL A 249 -22.66 5.56 0.77
C VAL A 249 -23.55 5.76 -0.46
N ASP A 250 -24.47 6.72 -0.41
CA ASP A 250 -25.38 7.02 -1.52
C ASP A 250 -24.66 7.51 -2.78
N GLU A 251 -23.45 8.06 -2.62
CA GLU A 251 -22.61 8.51 -3.75
C GLU A 251 -22.04 7.34 -4.56
N ILE A 252 -21.87 6.16 -3.94
CA ILE A 252 -21.19 5.01 -4.52
C ILE A 252 -22.09 3.80 -4.76
N LEU A 253 -23.20 3.66 -4.05
CA LEU A 253 -24.14 2.54 -4.23
C LEU A 253 -24.59 2.35 -5.68
N PRO A 254 -24.91 3.41 -6.47
CA PRO A 254 -25.37 3.25 -7.84
C PRO A 254 -24.36 2.54 -8.77
N PHE A 255 -23.07 2.59 -8.47
CA PHE A 255 -22.04 1.92 -9.28
C PHE A 255 -22.14 0.38 -9.19
N TYR A 256 -22.84 -0.17 -8.21
CA TYR A 256 -22.87 -1.61 -7.91
C TYR A 256 -24.28 -2.23 -8.06
N GLU A 257 -25.23 -1.53 -8.66
CA GLU A 257 -26.60 -2.03 -8.90
C GLU A 257 -26.65 -3.26 -9.82
N SER A 258 -25.71 -3.36 -10.75
CA SER A 258 -25.64 -4.49 -11.69
C SER A 258 -24.72 -5.63 -11.23
N VAL A 259 -24.07 -5.49 -10.08
CA VAL A 259 -23.15 -6.50 -9.56
C VAL A 259 -23.92 -7.61 -8.87
N ASP A 260 -23.89 -8.81 -9.42
CA ASP A 260 -24.53 -10.01 -8.88
C ASP A 260 -23.46 -11.06 -8.56
N ILE A 261 -23.19 -11.26 -7.27
CA ILE A 261 -22.25 -12.26 -6.74
C ILE A 261 -22.99 -13.10 -5.71
N ASP A 262 -23.21 -14.38 -6.01
CA ASP A 262 -24.05 -15.32 -5.26
C ASP A 262 -23.83 -15.31 -3.74
N PHE A 263 -22.59 -15.13 -3.28
CA PHE A 263 -22.21 -15.21 -1.86
C PHE A 263 -22.01 -13.83 -1.21
N LEU A 264 -22.11 -12.72 -1.95
CA LEU A 264 -21.84 -11.37 -1.46
C LEU A 264 -22.80 -10.34 -2.05
N ASP A 265 -23.75 -9.88 -1.26
CA ASP A 265 -24.50 -8.67 -1.57
C ASP A 265 -23.58 -7.45 -1.36
N VAL A 266 -23.07 -6.91 -2.48
CA VAL A 266 -22.11 -5.80 -2.48
C VAL A 266 -22.78 -4.49 -2.03
N GLN A 267 -24.04 -4.25 -2.41
CA GLN A 267 -24.76 -3.06 -1.99
C GLN A 267 -25.04 -3.08 -0.48
N GLN A 268 -25.47 -4.23 0.06
CA GLN A 268 -25.69 -4.38 1.50
C GLN A 268 -24.37 -4.27 2.28
N LEU A 269 -23.24 -4.79 1.75
CA LEU A 269 -21.92 -4.62 2.35
C LEU A 269 -21.54 -3.14 2.51
N ILE A 270 -21.81 -2.32 1.49
CA ILE A 270 -21.54 -0.87 1.52
C ILE A 270 -22.51 -0.17 2.48
N ALA A 271 -23.81 -0.49 2.39
CA ALA A 271 -24.85 0.15 3.18
C ALA A 271 -24.71 -0.09 4.69
N ASP A 272 -24.19 -1.27 5.09
CA ASP A 272 -23.98 -1.65 6.49
C ASP A 272 -22.68 -1.08 7.10
N ALA A 273 -21.93 -0.27 6.35
CA ALA A 273 -20.71 0.34 6.88
C ALA A 273 -21.01 1.30 8.03
N ARG A 274 -20.20 1.24 9.09
CA ARG A 274 -20.33 2.13 10.24
C ARG A 274 -19.95 3.56 9.92
N GLU A 275 -18.84 3.70 9.20
CA GLU A 275 -18.26 4.98 8.78
C GLU A 275 -17.55 4.77 7.43
N VAL A 276 -17.64 5.77 6.58
CA VAL A 276 -16.96 5.79 5.29
C VAL A 276 -16.09 7.03 5.24
N TYR A 277 -14.80 6.83 5.09
CA TYR A 277 -13.82 7.90 5.02
C TYR A 277 -13.41 8.16 3.58
N LEU A 278 -13.19 9.43 3.25
CA LEU A 278 -12.72 9.88 1.95
C LEU A 278 -11.20 10.04 1.96
N PHE A 279 -10.54 9.41 0.99
CA PHE A 279 -9.10 9.57 0.77
C PHE A 279 -8.85 9.94 -0.69
N PRO A 280 -8.16 11.04 -0.96
CA PRO A 280 -7.79 11.35 -2.34
C PRO A 280 -6.79 10.31 -2.84
N LEU A 281 -6.96 9.86 -4.08
CA LEU A 281 -5.96 9.03 -4.74
C LEU A 281 -4.82 9.93 -5.21
N ILE A 282 -3.81 10.07 -4.36
CA ILE A 282 -2.66 10.95 -4.58
C ILE A 282 -1.35 10.18 -4.60
N ARG A 283 -0.37 10.73 -5.27
CA ARG A 283 1.02 10.26 -5.32
C ARG A 283 1.98 11.44 -5.36
N HIS A 284 3.23 11.18 -5.08
CA HIS A 284 4.30 12.14 -5.39
C HIS A 284 5.03 11.80 -6.69
N GLU A 285 5.66 12.81 -7.29
CA GLU A 285 6.64 12.58 -8.35
C GLU A 285 7.88 11.89 -7.77
N PRO A 286 8.47 10.92 -8.50
CA PRO A 286 9.74 10.31 -8.12
C PRO A 286 10.85 11.35 -7.98
N LEU A 287 11.64 11.21 -6.93
CA LEU A 287 12.77 12.08 -6.66
C LEU A 287 14.07 11.55 -7.29
N GLU A 288 14.98 12.46 -7.63
CA GLU A 288 16.34 12.10 -8.09
C GLU A 288 17.26 11.72 -6.94
N THR A 289 16.95 12.16 -5.70
CA THR A 289 17.63 11.76 -4.47
C THR A 289 16.69 11.82 -3.29
N TRP A 290 16.87 10.92 -2.33
CA TRP A 290 16.17 10.92 -1.05
C TRP A 290 17.03 11.50 0.08
N VAL A 291 18.24 11.95 -0.24
CA VAL A 291 19.27 12.35 0.74
C VAL A 291 19.58 13.84 0.65
N ASP A 292 19.59 14.49 1.81
CA ASP A 292 20.20 15.81 2.02
C ASP A 292 21.18 15.74 3.19
N GLY A 293 22.45 15.52 2.89
CA GLY A 293 23.50 15.42 3.91
C GLY A 293 23.22 14.31 4.93
N ARG A 294 22.89 14.72 6.16
CA ARG A 294 22.60 13.83 7.29
C ARG A 294 21.10 13.56 7.50
N VAL A 295 20.28 13.91 6.53
CA VAL A 295 18.83 13.71 6.52
C VAL A 295 18.43 12.83 5.34
N VAL A 296 17.55 11.86 5.56
CA VAL A 296 17.06 10.95 4.51
C VAL A 296 15.56 10.74 4.62
N LEU A 297 14.89 10.64 3.47
CA LEU A 297 13.46 10.31 3.36
C LEU A 297 13.25 8.79 3.36
N LEU A 298 12.11 8.34 3.94
CA LEU A 298 11.71 6.93 4.01
C LEU A 298 10.20 6.77 3.81
N GLY A 299 9.79 5.69 3.14
CA GLY A 299 8.39 5.37 2.93
C GLY A 299 7.65 6.45 2.12
N ASP A 300 6.42 6.79 2.52
CA ASP A 300 5.60 7.75 1.78
C ASP A 300 6.22 9.17 1.70
N ALA A 301 7.11 9.54 2.60
CA ALA A 301 7.88 10.78 2.49
C ALA A 301 8.80 10.77 1.25
N ALA A 302 9.36 9.61 0.92
CA ALA A 302 10.24 9.41 -0.24
C ALA A 302 9.46 9.08 -1.52
N HIS A 303 8.46 8.18 -1.43
CA HIS A 303 7.88 7.52 -2.59
C HIS A 303 6.38 7.20 -2.46
N ALA A 304 5.58 8.15 -1.96
CA ALA A 304 4.14 7.99 -1.95
C ALA A 304 3.61 7.59 -3.33
N MET A 305 2.91 6.48 -3.38
CA MET A 305 2.40 5.85 -4.60
C MET A 305 0.90 5.60 -4.49
N TYR A 306 0.24 5.43 -5.62
CA TYR A 306 -1.14 4.96 -5.60
C TYR A 306 -1.22 3.59 -4.90
N PRO A 307 -2.23 3.35 -4.04
CA PRO A 307 -2.33 2.13 -3.25
C PRO A 307 -2.70 0.89 -4.07
N ARG A 308 -2.77 1.01 -5.38
CA ARG A 308 -3.04 -0.07 -6.32
C ARG A 308 -2.00 -1.18 -6.17
N GLY A 309 -2.47 -2.39 -5.88
CA GLY A 309 -1.61 -3.53 -5.57
C GLY A 309 -1.02 -3.61 -4.16
N GLY A 310 -1.29 -2.64 -3.27
CA GLY A 310 -0.96 -2.74 -1.84
C GLY A 310 0.53 -2.70 -1.47
N ASN A 311 1.39 -2.02 -2.27
CA ASN A 311 2.84 -2.11 -2.09
C ASN A 311 3.44 -1.13 -1.06
N GLY A 312 2.82 0.05 -0.84
CA GLY A 312 3.47 1.17 -0.14
C GLY A 312 4.04 0.82 1.23
N VAL A 313 3.24 0.21 2.10
CA VAL A 313 3.66 -0.16 3.46
C VAL A 313 4.79 -1.19 3.46
N CYS A 314 4.74 -2.18 2.57
CA CYS A 314 5.77 -3.20 2.48
C CYS A 314 7.08 -2.65 1.90
N GLN A 315 7.02 -1.69 0.98
CA GLN A 315 8.22 -0.98 0.50
C GLN A 315 8.87 -0.17 1.62
N ALA A 316 8.08 0.49 2.48
CA ALA A 316 8.61 1.19 3.66
C ALA A 316 9.28 0.22 4.67
N PHE A 317 8.82 -1.02 4.77
CA PHE A 317 9.47 -2.03 5.61
C PHE A 317 10.84 -2.46 5.05
N LEU A 318 10.94 -2.63 3.73
CA LEU A 318 12.24 -2.87 3.07
C LEU A 318 13.18 -1.67 3.23
N ASP A 319 12.67 -0.45 3.14
CA ASP A 319 13.45 0.75 3.38
C ASP A 319 14.03 0.77 4.79
N ALA A 320 13.22 0.43 5.79
CA ALA A 320 13.61 0.35 7.20
C ALA A 320 14.77 -0.63 7.42
N ARG A 321 14.71 -1.81 6.77
CA ARG A 321 15.80 -2.78 6.83
C ARG A 321 17.07 -2.22 6.21
N VAL A 322 16.97 -1.73 4.96
CA VAL A 322 18.16 -1.29 4.22
C VAL A 322 18.82 -0.08 4.88
N VAL A 323 18.05 0.92 5.33
CA VAL A 323 18.64 2.10 6.01
C VAL A 323 19.34 1.71 7.31
N ALA A 324 18.79 0.76 8.08
CA ALA A 324 19.40 0.28 9.32
C ALA A 324 20.69 -0.52 9.05
N GLU A 325 20.70 -1.37 8.02
CA GLU A 325 21.90 -2.11 7.58
C GLU A 325 23.01 -1.15 7.12
N GLN A 326 22.68 -0.11 6.34
CA GLN A 326 23.66 0.85 5.86
C GLN A 326 24.25 1.70 6.99
N LEU A 327 23.40 2.12 7.96
CA LEU A 327 23.89 2.83 9.15
C LEU A 327 24.79 1.96 10.05
N ALA A 328 24.58 0.66 10.08
CA ALA A 328 25.47 -0.26 10.78
C ALA A 328 26.79 -0.51 10.04
N ALA A 329 26.77 -0.46 8.70
CA ALA A 329 27.96 -0.71 7.86
C ALA A 329 28.88 0.51 7.72
N HIS A 330 28.38 1.73 7.93
CA HIS A 330 29.11 2.97 7.71
C HIS A 330 29.15 3.84 8.97
N SER A 331 30.32 4.38 9.30
CA SER A 331 30.48 5.27 10.46
C SER A 331 29.96 6.69 10.21
N ASP A 332 29.95 7.13 8.93
CA ASP A 332 29.40 8.42 8.53
C ASP A 332 27.97 8.24 8.01
N PRO A 333 26.96 8.94 8.62
CA PRO A 333 25.57 8.79 8.24
C PRO A 333 25.28 9.26 6.80
N HIS A 334 25.97 10.25 6.27
CA HIS A 334 25.78 10.68 4.88
C HIS A 334 26.13 9.56 3.90
N THR A 335 27.26 8.90 4.12
CA THR A 335 27.69 7.74 3.31
C THR A 335 26.68 6.60 3.40
N ALA A 336 26.17 6.31 4.61
CA ALA A 336 25.11 5.30 4.83
C ALA A 336 23.84 5.64 4.05
N PHE A 337 23.41 6.89 4.09
CA PHE A 337 22.20 7.34 3.41
C PHE A 337 22.33 7.32 1.88
N LEU A 338 23.50 7.65 1.33
CA LEU A 338 23.75 7.51 -0.11
C LEU A 338 23.68 6.04 -0.54
N ALA A 339 24.24 5.12 0.24
CA ALA A 339 24.16 3.68 -0.05
C ALA A 339 22.71 3.14 0.04
N TYR A 340 21.92 3.63 1.00
CA TYR A 340 20.49 3.33 1.08
C TYR A 340 19.74 3.87 -0.15
N ASP A 341 19.95 5.14 -0.53
CA ASP A 341 19.33 5.77 -1.70
C ASP A 341 19.62 4.97 -2.98
N GLU A 342 20.88 4.62 -3.20
CA GLU A 342 21.29 3.82 -4.36
C GLU A 342 20.58 2.47 -4.40
N ALA A 343 20.49 1.79 -3.27
CA ALA A 343 19.87 0.47 -3.17
C ALA A 343 18.35 0.49 -3.36
N ARG A 344 17.66 1.58 -2.92
CA ARG A 344 16.21 1.59 -2.83
C ARG A 344 15.53 2.50 -3.84
N ARG A 345 16.05 3.68 -4.09
CA ARG A 345 15.37 4.71 -4.89
C ARG A 345 15.05 4.24 -6.31
N VAL A 346 16.02 3.66 -7.01
CA VAL A 346 15.81 3.27 -8.41
C VAL A 346 14.72 2.19 -8.56
N PRO A 347 14.75 1.05 -7.83
CA PRO A 347 13.70 0.05 -7.94
C PRO A 347 12.33 0.56 -7.47
N VAL A 348 12.28 1.36 -6.40
CA VAL A 348 11.02 1.88 -5.89
C VAL A 348 10.42 2.94 -6.83
N ASN A 349 11.22 3.83 -7.40
CA ASN A 349 10.76 4.78 -8.40
C ASN A 349 10.15 4.07 -9.63
N ARG A 350 10.67 2.89 -10.03
CA ARG A 350 10.05 2.06 -11.08
C ARG A 350 8.67 1.57 -10.66
N ILE A 351 8.50 1.15 -9.41
CA ILE A 351 7.19 0.75 -8.88
C ILE A 351 6.23 1.94 -8.93
N VAL A 352 6.63 3.11 -8.41
CA VAL A 352 5.82 4.35 -8.44
C VAL A 352 5.38 4.68 -9.85
N MET A 353 6.29 4.63 -10.83
CA MET A 353 5.99 4.92 -12.23
C MET A 353 5.02 3.92 -12.84
N ASN A 354 5.16 2.64 -12.53
CA ASN A 354 4.26 1.61 -13.04
C ASN A 354 2.87 1.65 -12.38
N MET A 355 2.77 2.12 -11.11
CA MET A 355 1.47 2.33 -10.46
C MET A 355 0.69 3.53 -11.05
N ARG A 356 1.29 4.36 -11.90
CA ARG A 356 0.59 5.36 -12.74
C ARG A 356 -0.31 4.69 -13.78
N GLY A 357 0.14 3.54 -14.29
CA GLY A 357 -0.73 2.60 -14.98
C GLY A 357 -1.65 1.92 -13.97
N GLU A 358 -2.22 0.83 -14.38
CA GLU A 358 -3.25 0.18 -13.60
C GLU A 358 -2.71 -1.11 -13.00
N GLY A 359 -2.07 -1.17 -11.93
CA GLY A 359 -1.66 -2.35 -11.21
C GLY A 359 -2.52 -3.61 -11.50
N TYR A 360 -3.19 -4.15 -10.50
CA TYR A 360 -4.13 -5.27 -10.69
C TYR A 360 -5.42 -4.93 -11.47
N GLU A 361 -5.71 -3.63 -11.67
CA GLU A 361 -6.92 -3.17 -12.38
C GLU A 361 -6.87 -3.41 -13.87
N VAL A 362 -5.67 -3.63 -14.43
CA VAL A 362 -5.46 -3.75 -15.88
C VAL A 362 -6.35 -4.81 -16.53
N ILE A 363 -6.50 -6.00 -15.94
CA ILE A 363 -7.30 -7.07 -16.53
C ILE A 363 -8.79 -6.75 -16.55
N ARG A 364 -9.32 -6.10 -15.51
CA ARG A 364 -10.74 -5.70 -15.46
C ARG A 364 -11.03 -4.65 -16.51
N ARG A 365 -10.12 -3.69 -16.71
CA ARG A 365 -10.24 -2.72 -17.79
C ARG A 365 -10.16 -3.38 -19.17
N MET A 366 -9.20 -4.27 -19.41
CA MET A 366 -9.08 -4.98 -20.69
C MET A 366 -10.35 -5.75 -21.01
N VAL A 367 -10.93 -6.46 -20.03
CA VAL A 367 -12.20 -7.16 -20.23
C VAL A 367 -13.30 -6.17 -20.57
N ALA A 368 -13.44 -5.07 -19.82
CA ALA A 368 -14.48 -4.07 -20.06
C ALA A 368 -14.34 -3.39 -21.43
N GLU A 369 -13.12 -3.12 -21.90
CA GLU A 369 -12.85 -2.57 -23.23
C GLU A 369 -13.17 -3.58 -24.34
N ARG A 370 -12.70 -4.82 -24.22
CA ARG A 370 -12.89 -5.88 -25.23
C ARG A 370 -14.32 -6.36 -25.33
N THR A 371 -15.09 -6.24 -24.25
CA THR A 371 -16.53 -6.53 -24.26
C THR A 371 -17.40 -5.33 -24.60
N GLU A 372 -16.81 -4.14 -24.79
CA GLU A 372 -17.54 -2.87 -24.94
C GLU A 372 -18.55 -2.64 -23.79
N GLY A 373 -18.22 -3.13 -22.58
CA GLY A 373 -19.06 -3.00 -21.39
C GLY A 373 -20.27 -3.93 -21.35
N ARG A 374 -20.38 -4.95 -22.23
CA ARG A 374 -21.43 -5.96 -22.16
C ARG A 374 -21.08 -7.08 -21.15
N PRO A 375 -22.09 -7.76 -20.58
CA PRO A 375 -21.83 -8.97 -19.81
C PRO A 375 -21.25 -10.07 -20.68
N LEU A 376 -20.50 -10.98 -20.05
CA LEU A 376 -19.99 -12.19 -20.69
C LEU A 376 -21.13 -13.21 -20.81
N ALA A 377 -21.20 -13.92 -21.95
CA ALA A 377 -22.27 -14.90 -22.17
C ALA A 377 -22.01 -16.20 -21.39
N ASP A 378 -20.78 -16.67 -21.39
CA ASP A 378 -20.33 -17.89 -20.73
C ASP A 378 -18.79 -17.88 -20.53
N ARG A 379 -18.26 -19.01 -20.08
CA ARG A 379 -16.80 -19.15 -19.86
C ARG A 379 -15.98 -19.13 -21.16
N ALA A 380 -16.51 -19.61 -22.25
CA ALA A 380 -15.81 -19.56 -23.53
C ALA A 380 -15.68 -18.09 -24.00
N ASP A 381 -16.67 -17.28 -23.72
CA ASP A 381 -16.60 -15.83 -23.99
C ASP A 381 -15.49 -15.16 -23.15
N ILE A 382 -15.29 -15.56 -21.89
CA ILE A 382 -14.17 -15.06 -21.07
C ILE A 382 -12.83 -15.40 -21.70
N GLU A 383 -12.62 -16.66 -22.12
CA GLU A 383 -11.36 -17.09 -22.75
C GLU A 383 -11.09 -16.36 -24.06
N GLY A 384 -12.15 -16.04 -24.81
CA GLY A 384 -12.05 -15.23 -26.02
C GLY A 384 -11.68 -13.78 -25.77
N VAL A 385 -12.09 -13.22 -24.61
CA VAL A 385 -11.88 -11.83 -24.22
C VAL A 385 -10.56 -11.65 -23.47
N LEU A 386 -10.24 -12.55 -22.55
CA LEU A 386 -9.03 -12.57 -21.74
C LEU A 386 -8.46 -13.99 -21.70
N PRO A 387 -7.66 -14.37 -22.69
CA PRO A 387 -6.97 -15.65 -22.67
C PRO A 387 -6.17 -15.83 -21.39
N LEU A 388 -6.22 -17.04 -20.84
CA LEU A 388 -5.61 -17.36 -19.58
C LEU A 388 -4.11 -17.06 -19.55
N ALA A 389 -3.39 -17.44 -20.62
CA ALA A 389 -1.96 -17.18 -20.75
C ALA A 389 -1.61 -15.68 -20.75
N GLU A 390 -2.49 -14.84 -21.32
CA GLU A 390 -2.31 -13.38 -21.29
C GLU A 390 -2.46 -12.81 -19.87
N ALA A 391 -3.47 -13.26 -19.14
CA ALA A 391 -3.67 -12.85 -17.75
C ALA A 391 -2.48 -13.25 -16.88
N ASP A 392 -1.96 -14.47 -17.02
CA ASP A 392 -0.80 -14.97 -16.28
C ASP A 392 0.47 -14.19 -16.58
N GLU A 393 0.69 -13.86 -17.84
CA GLU A 393 1.85 -13.06 -18.22
C GLU A 393 1.79 -11.67 -17.57
N LEU A 394 0.63 -11.01 -17.59
CA LEU A 394 0.42 -9.71 -16.96
C LEU A 394 0.73 -9.75 -15.44
N PHE A 395 0.19 -10.76 -14.73
CA PHE A 395 0.43 -10.91 -13.30
C PHE A 395 1.88 -11.31 -12.99
N SER A 396 2.48 -12.18 -13.79
CA SER A 396 3.89 -12.55 -13.63
C SER A 396 4.82 -11.36 -13.81
N ASN A 397 4.52 -10.46 -14.75
CA ASN A 397 5.24 -9.21 -14.96
C ASN A 397 5.07 -8.26 -13.77
N TYR A 398 3.86 -8.13 -13.26
CA TYR A 398 3.58 -7.33 -12.06
C TYR A 398 4.32 -7.87 -10.83
N HIS A 399 4.26 -9.17 -10.55
CA HIS A 399 4.97 -9.79 -9.42
C HIS A 399 6.48 -9.58 -9.51
N ARG A 400 7.07 -9.70 -10.71
CA ARG A 400 8.50 -9.38 -10.92
C ARG A 400 8.84 -7.92 -10.64
N LEU A 401 7.98 -7.00 -11.07
CA LEU A 401 8.16 -5.57 -10.86
C LEU A 401 8.23 -5.21 -9.37
N VAL A 402 7.33 -5.77 -8.57
CA VAL A 402 7.24 -5.48 -7.13
C VAL A 402 8.23 -6.29 -6.27
N GLY A 403 9.11 -7.06 -6.91
CA GLY A 403 10.12 -7.87 -6.23
C GLY A 403 9.62 -9.22 -5.71
N GLN A 404 8.54 -9.74 -6.28
CA GLN A 404 7.95 -11.04 -5.98
C GLN A 404 7.98 -11.98 -7.20
N PRO A 405 9.13 -12.34 -7.75
CA PRO A 405 9.16 -13.24 -8.90
C PRO A 405 8.58 -14.60 -8.51
N LEU A 406 7.68 -15.12 -9.32
CA LEU A 406 7.12 -16.45 -9.16
C LEU A 406 8.22 -17.51 -9.23
N ARG A 407 8.17 -18.52 -8.36
CA ARG A 407 9.07 -19.68 -8.46
C ARG A 407 8.67 -20.52 -9.69
N ALA A 408 9.64 -20.92 -10.47
CA ALA A 408 9.42 -21.79 -11.63
C ALA A 408 8.70 -23.09 -11.22
N GLY A 409 7.61 -23.44 -11.91
CA GLY A 409 6.86 -24.68 -11.68
C GLY A 409 5.68 -24.57 -10.72
N HIS A 410 5.35 -23.38 -10.22
CA HIS A 410 4.12 -23.15 -9.47
C HIS A 410 3.00 -22.66 -10.42
N ASP A 411 1.86 -23.33 -10.32
CA ASP A 411 0.63 -22.94 -10.99
C ASP A 411 0.08 -21.68 -10.27
N THR A 412 -0.12 -20.60 -11.00
CA THR A 412 -0.64 -19.35 -10.47
C THR A 412 -2.13 -19.44 -10.14
N TYR A 413 -2.78 -20.50 -10.61
CA TYR A 413 -4.23 -20.66 -10.52
C TYR A 413 -4.74 -21.12 -9.18
N SER A 414 -5.84 -20.51 -8.79
CA SER A 414 -6.80 -21.06 -7.86
C SER A 414 -7.58 -22.18 -8.53
N SER A 415 -7.12 -23.42 -8.41
CA SER A 415 -7.77 -24.59 -8.98
C SER A 415 -9.22 -24.83 -8.48
N GLY A 416 -9.68 -24.04 -7.51
CA GLY A 416 -11.04 -24.12 -6.96
C GLY A 416 -12.07 -23.23 -7.68
N PHE A 417 -11.62 -22.21 -8.41
CA PHE A 417 -12.52 -21.22 -9.05
C PHE A 417 -12.65 -21.41 -10.55
N ARG A 418 -11.61 -21.90 -11.21
CA ARG A 418 -11.69 -22.28 -12.60
C ARG A 418 -11.66 -23.82 -12.71
N THR A 419 -12.80 -24.45 -12.90
CA THR A 419 -12.91 -25.86 -13.27
C THR A 419 -12.64 -26.06 -14.78
N TRP A 420 -11.57 -25.47 -15.29
CA TRP A 420 -11.11 -25.80 -16.64
C TRP A 420 -9.90 -26.71 -16.54
N GLU A 421 -10.03 -27.88 -17.06
CA GLU A 421 -8.87 -28.65 -17.48
C GLU A 421 -8.25 -27.87 -18.65
N ALA A 422 -7.08 -27.26 -18.40
CA ALA A 422 -6.33 -26.59 -19.44
C ALA A 422 -5.74 -27.64 -20.36
N GLU A 423 -6.34 -27.86 -21.52
CA GLU A 423 -5.59 -28.41 -22.63
C GLU A 423 -4.52 -27.40 -23.05
N ALA A 424 -3.26 -27.78 -22.87
CA ALA A 424 -2.11 -26.97 -23.20
C ALA A 424 -2.13 -26.55 -24.66
N VAL A 425 -2.28 -25.27 -24.95
CA VAL A 425 -2.06 -24.72 -26.30
C VAL A 425 -0.56 -24.42 -26.44
N PRO A 426 0.15 -25.10 -27.37
CA PRO A 426 1.57 -24.77 -27.60
C PRO A 426 1.70 -23.52 -28.46
N GLY A 427 2.39 -22.54 -27.91
CA GLY A 427 3.15 -21.52 -28.66
C GLY A 427 2.38 -20.29 -29.12
N SER A 428 2.40 -19.23 -28.31
CA SER A 428 2.38 -17.85 -28.83
C SER A 428 3.46 -17.05 -28.13
N ALA A 429 4.52 -16.71 -28.84
CA ALA A 429 5.51 -15.75 -28.40
C ALA A 429 4.93 -14.35 -28.57
N ILE A 430 4.53 -13.71 -27.48
CA ILE A 430 4.17 -12.29 -27.46
C ILE A 430 5.46 -11.50 -27.18
N SER A 431 5.74 -10.50 -28.00
CA SER A 431 6.99 -9.73 -27.96
C SER A 431 7.05 -8.87 -26.69
N GLU A 432 8.23 -8.83 -26.05
CA GLU A 432 8.56 -7.98 -24.90
C GLU A 432 8.27 -6.48 -25.09
N ALA A 433 7.96 -6.04 -26.31
CA ALA A 433 7.71 -4.65 -26.65
C ALA A 433 6.34 -4.12 -26.18
N ALA A 434 5.36 -4.97 -25.89
CA ALA A 434 4.01 -4.53 -25.54
C ALA A 434 3.85 -4.11 -24.04
N VAL A 435 4.77 -4.56 -23.18
CA VAL A 435 4.68 -4.33 -21.71
C VAL A 435 5.43 -3.08 -21.26
N LEU A 436 6.26 -2.48 -22.14
CA LEU A 436 7.14 -1.34 -21.82
C LEU A 436 6.76 -0.02 -22.52
N ALA A 437 5.65 0.04 -23.22
CA ALA A 437 5.20 1.32 -23.77
C ALA A 437 4.76 2.24 -22.62
N PRO A 438 5.35 3.44 -22.48
CA PRO A 438 4.84 4.42 -21.54
C PRO A 438 3.40 4.75 -21.92
N ALA A 439 2.54 4.90 -20.91
CA ALA A 439 1.20 5.43 -21.13
C ALA A 439 1.30 6.72 -21.97
N PRO A 440 0.41 6.94 -22.95
CA PRO A 440 0.43 8.13 -23.76
C PRO A 440 0.43 9.33 -22.81
N ALA A 441 1.35 10.29 -23.05
CA ALA A 441 1.38 11.55 -22.34
C ALA A 441 -0.02 12.17 -22.42
N GLU A 442 -0.60 12.51 -21.26
CA GLU A 442 -1.86 13.26 -21.20
C GLU A 442 -1.74 14.47 -22.11
N ALA A 443 -2.62 14.56 -23.08
CA ALA A 443 -2.69 15.73 -23.94
C ALA A 443 -2.98 16.95 -23.05
N PRO A 444 -2.27 18.09 -23.22
CA PRO A 444 -2.54 19.29 -22.46
C PRO A 444 -4.00 19.70 -22.71
N ARG A 445 -4.80 19.74 -21.66
CA ARG A 445 -6.16 20.29 -21.71
C ARG A 445 -6.05 21.72 -22.19
N GLY A 446 -6.63 21.99 -23.35
CA GLY A 446 -6.56 23.29 -23.98
C GLY A 446 -7.09 24.38 -23.05
N GLU A 447 -6.30 25.46 -22.90
CA GLU A 447 -6.75 26.70 -22.35
C GLU A 447 -7.97 27.19 -23.16
N SER A 448 -9.16 27.12 -22.59
CA SER A 448 -10.30 27.85 -23.10
C SER A 448 -10.15 29.28 -22.64
N ALA A 449 -9.75 30.15 -23.58
CA ALA A 449 -9.90 31.57 -23.43
C ALA A 449 -11.40 31.94 -23.31
N LEU A 450 -11.77 32.50 -22.16
CA LEU A 450 -12.60 33.73 -22.03
C LEU A 450 -12.59 34.17 -20.57
#